data_47d3591e1f780eef8867d51ee0ce0c85
#
_entry.id   47d3591e1f780eef8867d51ee0ce0c85
#
_cell.length_a   1.000
_cell.length_b   1.000
_cell.length_c   1.000
_cell.angle_alpha   90.00
_cell.angle_beta   90.00
_cell.angle_gamma   90.00
#
_symmetry.space_group_name_H-M   'P 1'
#
loop_
_entity.id
_entity.type
_entity.pdbx_description
1 polymer ?
#
loop_
_entity_poly.entity_id
_entity_poly.type
_entity_poly.pdbx_seq_one_letter_code
_entity_poly.pdbx_strand_id
1 'polypeptide(L)'
;MILSSGTKKPKVHSSAYVAPTATIAGEVTIGAGCAVLHGAVIVAEGAAVTIGADTVVMENAVLKASGGSVSQFPLQIGSRCIVGPQAYVVGATIGDGCFVASGSKIFNGAKLEDGSGVALGGIVHVNTRLRKGESVPMEHIAFGDPATIYPPEKAPEVHAKMQFFADVFNVEGTQDARARAAATYSKFLRKAHAQDAVLDEHRNVKPPPRRSGEEPPPTQVAEVDKVVDVMMLELEEMEHRRQAAIKRQKGG
;
A
#
# COMPACT_ATOMS: atom_id res chain seq x y z
N MET A 1 4.26 5.95 15.60
CA MET A 1 5.69 5.94 16.01
C MET A 1 6.56 6.32 14.82
N ILE A 2 7.51 7.24 14.99
CA ILE A 2 8.49 7.61 13.93
C ILE A 2 9.87 7.17 14.36
N LEU A 3 10.55 6.38 13.51
CA LEU A 3 11.83 5.75 13.80
C LEU A 3 12.89 6.18 12.80
N SER A 4 14.08 6.50 13.26
CA SER A 4 15.27 6.55 12.39
C SER A 4 15.89 5.16 12.26
N SER A 5 16.54 4.90 11.14
CA SER A 5 17.42 3.73 10.95
C SER A 5 18.82 4.25 10.66
N GLY A 6 19.66 4.28 11.68
CA GLY A 6 20.94 4.97 11.65
C GLY A 6 20.76 6.47 11.35
N THR A 7 21.40 6.96 10.29
CA THR A 7 21.29 8.37 9.86
C THR A 7 20.04 8.67 9.03
N LYS A 8 19.32 7.64 8.58
CA LYS A 8 18.13 7.77 7.73
C LYS A 8 16.91 8.06 8.59
N LYS A 9 16.22 9.15 8.27
CA LYS A 9 15.06 9.64 9.03
C LYS A 9 13.87 9.85 8.10
N PRO A 10 12.64 9.53 8.56
CA PRO A 10 11.44 9.88 7.82
C PRO A 10 11.31 11.40 7.60
N LYS A 11 10.86 11.77 6.40
CA LYS A 11 10.49 13.13 6.02
C LYS A 11 8.99 13.14 5.75
N VAL A 12 8.24 13.73 6.67
CA VAL A 12 6.78 13.82 6.57
C VAL A 12 6.42 15.28 6.34
N HIS A 13 5.67 15.55 5.25
CA HIS A 13 5.22 16.91 4.96
C HIS A 13 4.32 17.43 6.08
N SER A 14 4.39 18.73 6.39
CA SER A 14 3.68 19.34 7.52
C SER A 14 2.15 19.27 7.40
N SER A 15 1.61 19.19 6.18
CA SER A 15 0.18 19.04 5.92
C SER A 15 -0.29 17.56 5.86
N ALA A 16 0.61 16.58 6.00
CA ALA A 16 0.22 15.19 6.04
C ALA A 16 -0.29 14.79 7.43
N TYR A 17 -1.36 14.01 7.46
CA TYR A 17 -1.86 13.38 8.69
C TYR A 17 -1.19 12.02 8.89
N VAL A 18 -0.70 11.78 10.08
CA VAL A 18 -0.19 10.46 10.50
C VAL A 18 -0.86 10.08 11.81
N ALA A 19 -1.62 9.00 11.79
CA ALA A 19 -2.31 8.49 12.97
C ALA A 19 -1.32 8.11 14.07
N PRO A 20 -1.65 8.30 15.35
CA PRO A 20 -0.74 8.03 16.48
C PRO A 20 -0.21 6.59 16.53
N THR A 21 -0.99 5.63 16.06
CA THR A 21 -0.63 4.21 16.05
C THR A 21 0.08 3.75 14.77
N ALA A 22 0.25 4.65 13.79
CA ALA A 22 1.03 4.33 12.60
C ALA A 22 2.53 4.26 12.92
N THR A 23 3.27 3.40 12.22
CA THR A 23 4.72 3.27 12.34
C THR A 23 5.39 3.68 11.02
N ILE A 24 6.34 4.61 11.08
CA ILE A 24 7.12 5.06 9.92
C ILE A 24 8.59 4.95 10.27
N ALA A 25 9.36 4.15 9.53
CA ALA A 25 10.75 3.84 9.87
C ALA A 25 11.72 3.98 8.69
N GLY A 26 12.87 4.61 8.93
CA GLY A 26 13.98 4.73 7.99
C GLY A 26 13.81 5.84 6.95
N GLU A 27 14.33 5.65 5.75
CA GLU A 27 14.32 6.62 4.65
C GLU A 27 12.97 6.68 3.95
N VAL A 28 11.97 7.19 4.64
CA VAL A 28 10.58 7.35 4.15
C VAL A 28 10.31 8.81 3.86
N THR A 29 9.75 9.11 2.69
CA THR A 29 9.24 10.44 2.33
C THR A 29 7.74 10.38 2.10
N ILE A 30 6.97 11.22 2.82
CA ILE A 30 5.52 11.34 2.69
C ILE A 30 5.18 12.75 2.20
N GLY A 31 4.47 12.84 1.07
CA GLY A 31 4.08 14.07 0.39
C GLY A 31 3.01 14.88 1.11
N ALA A 32 2.70 16.04 0.53
CA ALA A 32 1.68 16.94 1.06
C ALA A 32 0.28 16.32 1.00
N GLY A 33 -0.60 16.66 1.94
CA GLY A 33 -2.00 16.23 1.94
C GLY A 33 -2.23 14.73 2.17
N CYS A 34 -1.17 13.93 2.38
CA CYS A 34 -1.30 12.50 2.63
C CYS A 34 -2.01 12.21 3.95
N ALA A 35 -2.74 11.10 4.01
CA ALA A 35 -3.30 10.56 5.24
C ALA A 35 -2.79 9.13 5.48
N VAL A 36 -2.11 8.92 6.59
CA VAL A 36 -1.63 7.59 7.04
C VAL A 36 -2.42 7.20 8.28
N LEU A 37 -3.27 6.17 8.14
CA LEU A 37 -4.26 5.81 9.15
C LEU A 37 -3.71 4.82 10.20
N HIS A 38 -4.58 4.45 11.13
CA HIS A 38 -4.23 3.67 12.31
C HIS A 38 -3.62 2.31 11.98
N GLY A 39 -2.53 1.96 12.67
CA GLY A 39 -1.85 0.68 12.50
C GLY A 39 -1.10 0.49 11.18
N ALA A 40 -1.11 1.49 10.28
CA ALA A 40 -0.31 1.43 9.05
C ALA A 40 1.19 1.37 9.39
N VAL A 41 1.93 0.54 8.65
CA VAL A 41 3.36 0.33 8.83
C VAL A 41 4.09 0.67 7.53
N ILE A 42 4.97 1.68 7.56
CA ILE A 42 5.74 2.13 6.41
C ILE A 42 7.23 2.04 6.75
N VAL A 43 7.93 1.09 6.13
CA VAL A 43 9.32 0.78 6.48
C VAL A 43 10.24 0.82 5.26
N ALA A 44 11.28 1.62 5.35
CA ALA A 44 12.36 1.68 4.38
C ALA A 44 13.50 0.73 4.79
N GLU A 45 13.41 -0.53 4.35
CA GLU A 45 14.40 -1.57 4.65
C GLU A 45 15.30 -1.83 3.44
N GLY A 46 16.54 -1.37 3.52
CA GLY A 46 17.53 -1.52 2.45
C GLY A 46 17.37 -0.58 1.26
N ALA A 47 16.19 -0.02 1.03
CA ALA A 47 15.90 0.97 -0.01
C ALA A 47 14.88 2.00 0.51
N ALA A 48 14.69 3.11 -0.21
CA ALA A 48 13.80 4.20 0.20
C ALA A 48 12.33 3.89 -0.09
N VAL A 49 11.43 4.54 0.68
CA VAL A 49 9.99 4.63 0.42
C VAL A 49 9.63 6.07 0.09
N THR A 50 8.91 6.28 -1.00
CA THR A 50 8.39 7.60 -1.39
C THR A 50 6.90 7.50 -1.66
N ILE A 51 6.11 8.40 -1.07
CA ILE A 51 4.66 8.50 -1.26
C ILE A 51 4.35 9.92 -1.75
N GLY A 52 3.71 10.02 -2.91
CA GLY A 52 3.30 11.26 -3.55
C GLY A 52 2.18 11.98 -2.79
N ALA A 53 1.85 13.19 -3.23
CA ALA A 53 0.86 14.04 -2.56
C ALA A 53 -0.56 13.44 -2.60
N ASP A 54 -1.40 13.81 -1.61
CA ASP A 54 -2.83 13.47 -1.54
C ASP A 54 -3.12 11.96 -1.60
N THR A 55 -2.16 11.14 -1.15
CA THR A 55 -2.28 9.67 -1.11
C THR A 55 -2.73 9.22 0.28
N VAL A 56 -3.70 8.29 0.30
CA VAL A 56 -4.25 7.71 1.52
C VAL A 56 -3.68 6.31 1.74
N VAL A 57 -3.12 6.07 2.92
CA VAL A 57 -2.69 4.75 3.39
C VAL A 57 -3.59 4.35 4.55
N MET A 58 -4.45 3.37 4.30
CA MET A 58 -5.52 2.99 5.24
C MET A 58 -5.02 2.04 6.33
N GLU A 59 -5.92 1.63 7.20
CA GLU A 59 -5.64 0.93 8.45
C GLU A 59 -4.92 -0.39 8.24
N ASN A 60 -3.87 -0.60 9.03
CA ASN A 60 -3.08 -1.84 9.03
C ASN A 60 -2.44 -2.20 7.67
N ALA A 61 -2.38 -1.26 6.72
CA ALA A 61 -1.63 -1.47 5.50
C ALA A 61 -0.13 -1.54 5.79
N VAL A 62 0.59 -2.41 5.09
CA VAL A 62 2.04 -2.56 5.21
C VAL A 62 2.71 -2.15 3.90
N LEU A 63 3.46 -1.07 3.95
CA LEU A 63 4.24 -0.52 2.84
C LEU A 63 5.73 -0.68 3.14
N LYS A 64 6.44 -1.44 2.33
CA LYS A 64 7.82 -1.78 2.61
C LYS A 64 8.70 -1.62 1.37
N ALA A 65 9.80 -0.89 1.50
CA ALA A 65 10.91 -1.07 0.58
C ALA A 65 11.73 -2.27 1.06
N SER A 66 12.32 -3.01 0.16
CA SER A 66 13.17 -4.15 0.50
C SER A 66 14.45 -4.14 -0.30
N GLY A 67 15.45 -4.84 0.21
CA GLY A 67 16.70 -5.00 -0.51
C GLY A 67 17.87 -5.27 0.40
N GLY A 68 18.94 -5.68 -0.21
CA GLY A 68 20.22 -5.93 0.43
C GLY A 68 21.37 -5.32 -0.36
N SER A 69 22.56 -5.89 -0.23
CA SER A 69 23.74 -5.43 -0.98
C SER A 69 23.68 -5.77 -2.47
N VAL A 70 22.88 -6.75 -2.87
CA VAL A 70 22.84 -7.27 -4.25
C VAL A 70 21.66 -6.70 -5.03
N SER A 71 20.48 -6.62 -4.42
CA SER A 71 19.27 -6.13 -5.07
C SER A 71 18.55 -5.15 -4.17
N GLN A 72 18.05 -4.06 -4.74
CA GLN A 72 17.25 -3.06 -4.04
C GLN A 72 15.92 -2.88 -4.74
N PHE A 73 14.86 -2.91 -3.96
CA PHE A 73 13.49 -2.71 -4.39
C PHE A 73 12.90 -1.52 -3.63
N PRO A 74 13.13 -0.27 -4.10
CA PRO A 74 12.48 0.90 -3.53
C PRO A 74 10.97 0.79 -3.70
N LEU A 75 10.22 1.36 -2.76
CA LEU A 75 8.79 1.52 -2.90
C LEU A 75 8.48 2.96 -3.31
N GLN A 76 7.85 3.12 -4.46
CA GLN A 76 7.39 4.42 -4.96
C GLN A 76 5.90 4.36 -5.19
N ILE A 77 5.15 5.24 -4.54
CA ILE A 77 3.72 5.41 -4.73
C ILE A 77 3.48 6.83 -5.20
N GLY A 78 2.78 6.98 -6.31
CA GLY A 78 2.42 8.26 -6.90
C GLY A 78 1.45 9.07 -6.03
N SER A 79 0.95 10.15 -6.60
CA SER A 79 -0.01 11.03 -5.95
C SER A 79 -1.45 10.57 -6.16
N ARG A 80 -2.37 10.97 -5.25
CA ARG A 80 -3.80 10.68 -5.34
C ARG A 80 -4.12 9.18 -5.43
N CYS A 81 -3.31 8.36 -4.75
CA CYS A 81 -3.54 6.93 -4.65
C CYS A 81 -4.32 6.59 -3.37
N ILE A 82 -5.02 5.47 -3.40
CA ILE A 82 -5.64 4.87 -2.21
C ILE A 82 -5.04 3.48 -2.02
N VAL A 83 -4.42 3.27 -0.86
CA VAL A 83 -3.95 1.97 -0.41
C VAL A 83 -4.87 1.50 0.71
N GLY A 84 -5.71 0.54 0.40
CA GLY A 84 -6.78 0.03 1.26
C GLY A 84 -6.30 -0.70 2.50
N PRO A 85 -7.21 -0.96 3.44
CA PRO A 85 -6.89 -1.64 4.69
C PRO A 85 -6.23 -3.00 4.48
N GLN A 86 -5.23 -3.31 5.30
CA GLN A 86 -4.52 -4.60 5.27
C GLN A 86 -3.85 -4.92 3.93
N ALA A 87 -3.72 -3.95 3.02
CA ALA A 87 -2.93 -4.14 1.81
C ALA A 87 -1.45 -4.33 2.15
N TYR A 88 -0.79 -5.23 1.41
CA TYR A 88 0.65 -5.48 1.53
C TYR A 88 1.35 -5.08 0.24
N VAL A 89 2.20 -4.07 0.31
CA VAL A 89 2.93 -3.55 -0.85
C VAL A 89 4.43 -3.52 -0.55
N VAL A 90 5.20 -4.24 -1.34
CA VAL A 90 6.64 -4.32 -1.14
C VAL A 90 7.41 -4.07 -2.43
N GLY A 91 8.38 -3.14 -2.38
CA GLY A 91 9.37 -2.91 -3.42
C GLY A 91 8.80 -2.68 -4.83
N ALA A 92 7.70 -1.93 -4.94
CA ALA A 92 6.98 -1.71 -6.19
C ALA A 92 7.01 -0.24 -6.62
N THR A 93 6.72 0.01 -7.88
CA THR A 93 6.44 1.35 -8.42
C THR A 93 4.96 1.44 -8.78
N ILE A 94 4.25 2.36 -8.15
CA ILE A 94 2.82 2.61 -8.36
C ILE A 94 2.68 4.04 -8.87
N GLY A 95 2.05 4.21 -10.03
CA GLY A 95 1.79 5.49 -10.67
C GLY A 95 0.74 6.33 -9.94
N ASP A 96 0.37 7.44 -10.54
CA ASP A 96 -0.63 8.37 -9.99
C ASP A 96 -2.06 7.81 -10.11
N GLY A 97 -2.91 8.16 -9.14
CA GLY A 97 -4.34 7.82 -9.16
C GLY A 97 -4.65 6.33 -9.13
N CYS A 98 -3.74 5.51 -8.62
CA CYS A 98 -3.95 4.07 -8.50
C CYS A 98 -4.80 3.70 -7.28
N PHE A 99 -5.53 2.59 -7.42
CA PHE A 99 -6.34 2.04 -6.34
C PHE A 99 -5.89 0.62 -5.97
N VAL A 100 -5.46 0.43 -4.74
CA VAL A 100 -5.07 -0.86 -4.16
C VAL A 100 -6.07 -1.20 -3.07
N ALA A 101 -6.99 -2.11 -3.35
CA ALA A 101 -8.08 -2.43 -2.44
C ALA A 101 -7.62 -3.23 -1.21
N SER A 102 -8.55 -3.43 -0.27
CA SER A 102 -8.28 -4.14 1.00
C SER A 102 -7.72 -5.55 0.77
N GLY A 103 -6.70 -5.90 1.54
CA GLY A 103 -6.08 -7.23 1.52
C GLY A 103 -5.30 -7.57 0.25
N SER A 104 -5.17 -6.63 -0.70
CA SER A 104 -4.39 -6.84 -1.93
C SER A 104 -2.91 -6.98 -1.63
N LYS A 105 -2.17 -7.68 -2.49
CA LYS A 105 -0.75 -7.96 -2.31
C LYS A 105 0.03 -7.57 -3.57
N ILE A 106 1.03 -6.70 -3.42
CA ILE A 106 1.88 -6.24 -4.52
C ILE A 106 3.34 -6.52 -4.14
N PHE A 107 4.05 -7.23 -5.01
CA PHE A 107 5.38 -7.73 -4.71
C PHE A 107 6.51 -6.99 -5.44
N ASN A 108 7.75 -7.30 -5.06
CA ASN A 108 8.98 -6.66 -5.52
C ASN A 108 9.07 -6.55 -7.04
N GLY A 109 9.48 -5.38 -7.51
CA GLY A 109 9.65 -5.09 -8.92
C GLY A 109 8.36 -4.92 -9.71
N ALA A 110 7.19 -5.04 -9.06
CA ALA A 110 5.92 -4.77 -9.73
C ALA A 110 5.82 -3.29 -10.14
N LYS A 111 5.19 -3.04 -11.30
CA LYS A 111 4.96 -1.71 -11.86
C LYS A 111 3.49 -1.56 -12.17
N LEU A 112 2.82 -0.64 -11.51
CA LEU A 112 1.45 -0.25 -11.76
C LEU A 112 1.48 1.12 -12.42
N GLU A 113 1.05 1.20 -13.68
CA GLU A 113 0.97 2.50 -14.37
C GLU A 113 -0.24 3.31 -13.89
N ASP A 114 -0.28 4.60 -14.22
CA ASP A 114 -1.29 5.54 -13.73
C ASP A 114 -2.73 5.03 -13.88
N GLY A 115 -3.53 5.24 -12.85
CA GLY A 115 -4.93 4.87 -12.83
C GLY A 115 -5.21 3.37 -12.84
N SER A 116 -4.18 2.52 -12.67
CA SER A 116 -4.40 1.08 -12.55
C SER A 116 -4.98 0.71 -11.19
N GLY A 117 -5.62 -0.46 -11.12
CA GLY A 117 -6.30 -0.92 -9.92
C GLY A 117 -6.02 -2.36 -9.54
N VAL A 118 -6.08 -2.65 -8.25
CA VAL A 118 -6.05 -4.02 -7.73
C VAL A 118 -7.25 -4.16 -6.81
N ALA A 119 -8.22 -4.97 -7.23
CA ALA A 119 -9.44 -5.19 -6.44
C ALA A 119 -9.17 -6.08 -5.21
N LEU A 120 -10.18 -6.22 -4.34
CA LEU A 120 -10.10 -6.93 -3.05
C LEU A 120 -9.36 -8.26 -3.16
N GLY A 121 -8.35 -8.45 -2.31
CA GLY A 121 -7.55 -9.68 -2.27
C GLY A 121 -6.70 -9.97 -3.51
N GLY A 122 -6.74 -9.10 -4.54
CA GLY A 122 -5.97 -9.28 -5.77
C GLY A 122 -4.46 -9.29 -5.52
N ILE A 123 -3.72 -10.00 -6.36
CA ILE A 123 -2.28 -10.21 -6.24
C ILE A 123 -1.58 -9.71 -7.50
N VAL A 124 -0.60 -8.81 -7.32
CA VAL A 124 0.35 -8.43 -8.38
C VAL A 124 1.71 -9.04 -8.03
N HIS A 125 2.13 -9.99 -8.84
CA HIS A 125 3.30 -10.80 -8.55
C HIS A 125 4.63 -10.06 -8.81
N VAL A 126 5.74 -10.69 -8.44
CA VAL A 126 7.11 -10.16 -8.63
C VAL A 126 7.32 -9.80 -10.11
N ASN A 127 7.95 -8.64 -10.37
CA ASN A 127 8.29 -8.14 -11.71
C ASN A 127 7.11 -8.07 -12.70
N THR A 128 5.90 -7.90 -12.19
CA THR A 128 4.67 -7.82 -12.99
C THR A 128 4.36 -6.38 -13.35
N ARG A 129 3.89 -6.14 -14.59
CA ARG A 129 3.53 -4.81 -15.05
C ARG A 129 2.06 -4.73 -15.46
N LEU A 130 1.29 -3.90 -14.72
CA LEU A 130 -0.04 -3.45 -15.13
C LEU A 130 0.09 -2.17 -15.96
N ARG A 131 -0.60 -2.16 -17.10
CA ARG A 131 -0.67 -0.99 -17.98
C ARG A 131 -1.59 0.07 -17.38
N LYS A 132 -1.50 1.27 -17.93
CA LYS A 132 -2.34 2.41 -17.55
C LYS A 132 -3.83 2.04 -17.57
N GLY A 133 -4.50 2.27 -16.43
CA GLY A 133 -5.92 1.98 -16.25
C GLY A 133 -6.28 0.49 -16.20
N GLU A 134 -5.30 -0.42 -16.26
CA GLU A 134 -5.56 -1.86 -16.15
C GLU A 134 -5.90 -2.25 -14.70
N SER A 135 -6.81 -3.20 -14.53
CA SER A 135 -7.25 -3.62 -13.20
C SER A 135 -7.16 -5.13 -13.02
N VAL A 136 -6.70 -5.54 -11.84
CA VAL A 136 -6.73 -6.93 -11.38
C VAL A 136 -8.07 -7.17 -10.68
N PRO A 137 -8.92 -8.10 -11.14
CA PRO A 137 -10.18 -8.41 -10.48
C PRO A 137 -9.99 -8.99 -9.07
N MET A 138 -11.08 -9.05 -8.29
CA MET A 138 -11.05 -9.63 -6.95
C MET A 138 -10.45 -11.04 -6.95
N GLU A 139 -9.55 -11.30 -5.98
CA GLU A 139 -8.87 -12.58 -5.76
C GLU A 139 -8.03 -13.09 -6.95
N HIS A 140 -7.91 -12.33 -8.05
CA HIS A 140 -7.12 -12.73 -9.22
C HIS A 140 -5.63 -12.43 -9.03
N ILE A 141 -4.82 -13.10 -9.84
CA ILE A 141 -3.36 -13.00 -9.84
C ILE A 141 -2.90 -12.38 -11.17
N ALA A 142 -2.24 -11.24 -11.10
CA ALA A 142 -1.51 -10.67 -12.23
C ALA A 142 -0.06 -11.18 -12.19
N PHE A 143 0.44 -11.68 -13.33
CA PHE A 143 1.79 -12.22 -13.45
C PHE A 143 2.39 -11.92 -14.83
N GLY A 144 3.65 -11.43 -14.85
CA GLY A 144 4.43 -11.18 -16.06
C GLY A 144 4.45 -9.71 -16.51
N ASP A 145 5.26 -9.41 -17.54
CA ASP A 145 5.38 -8.09 -18.18
C ASP A 145 5.24 -8.23 -19.69
N PRO A 146 4.14 -7.80 -20.30
CA PRO A 146 2.92 -7.28 -19.67
C PRO A 146 2.17 -8.35 -18.86
N ALA A 147 1.35 -7.91 -17.88
CA ALA A 147 0.63 -8.82 -17.02
C ALA A 147 -0.37 -9.69 -17.78
N THR A 148 -0.43 -10.96 -17.40
CA THR A 148 -1.56 -11.86 -17.68
C THR A 148 -2.34 -12.03 -16.38
N ILE A 149 -3.66 -11.90 -16.45
CA ILE A 149 -4.56 -12.03 -15.30
C ILE A 149 -5.05 -13.48 -15.21
N TYR A 150 -4.78 -14.12 -14.08
CA TYR A 150 -5.16 -15.50 -13.79
C TYR A 150 -6.25 -15.51 -12.71
N PRO A 151 -7.35 -16.26 -12.92
CA PRO A 151 -8.32 -16.47 -11.85
C PRO A 151 -7.75 -17.37 -10.76
N PRO A 152 -8.33 -17.39 -9.54
CA PRO A 152 -7.77 -18.07 -8.37
C PRO A 152 -7.48 -19.56 -8.58
N GLU A 153 -8.32 -20.27 -9.33
CA GLU A 153 -8.17 -21.69 -9.64
C GLU A 153 -6.93 -22.00 -10.48
N LYS A 154 -6.37 -20.98 -11.16
CA LYS A 154 -5.13 -21.10 -11.93
C LYS A 154 -3.85 -20.76 -11.14
N ALA A 155 -3.96 -20.54 -9.85
CA ALA A 155 -2.80 -20.31 -8.99
C ALA A 155 -1.68 -21.36 -9.12
N PRO A 156 -1.97 -22.67 -9.29
CA PRO A 156 -0.93 -23.67 -9.54
C PRO A 156 -0.13 -23.43 -10.82
N GLU A 157 -0.78 -22.92 -11.89
CA GLU A 157 -0.09 -22.60 -13.15
C GLU A 157 0.90 -21.43 -12.95
N VAL A 158 0.50 -20.42 -12.18
CA VAL A 158 1.37 -19.29 -11.83
C VAL A 158 2.53 -19.79 -10.96
N HIS A 159 2.24 -20.59 -9.94
CA HIS A 159 3.26 -21.16 -9.05
C HIS A 159 4.33 -21.95 -9.81
N ALA A 160 3.94 -22.74 -10.82
CA ALA A 160 4.88 -23.50 -11.63
C ALA A 160 5.84 -22.63 -12.46
N LYS A 161 5.46 -21.38 -12.74
CA LYS A 161 6.29 -20.41 -13.49
C LYS A 161 7.24 -19.61 -12.60
N MET A 162 7.10 -19.72 -11.27
CA MET A 162 7.81 -18.92 -10.30
C MET A 162 9.03 -19.63 -9.74
N GLN A 163 10.09 -18.84 -9.53
CA GLN A 163 11.26 -19.25 -8.75
C GLN A 163 11.38 -18.36 -7.51
N PHE A 164 10.33 -18.34 -6.69
CA PHE A 164 10.19 -17.35 -5.59
C PHE A 164 11.43 -17.20 -4.71
N PHE A 165 12.07 -18.29 -4.32
CA PHE A 165 13.26 -18.21 -3.46
C PHE A 165 14.48 -17.67 -4.20
N ALA A 166 14.64 -17.96 -5.49
CA ALA A 166 15.70 -17.38 -6.31
C ALA A 166 15.42 -15.88 -6.56
N ASP A 167 14.19 -15.53 -6.92
CA ASP A 167 13.82 -14.16 -7.29
C ASP A 167 13.84 -13.19 -6.10
N VAL A 168 13.43 -13.66 -4.91
CA VAL A 168 13.27 -12.80 -3.72
C VAL A 168 14.47 -12.89 -2.78
N PHE A 169 15.02 -14.08 -2.56
CA PHE A 169 16.09 -14.33 -1.57
C PHE A 169 17.45 -14.63 -2.19
N ASN A 170 17.53 -14.68 -3.51
CA ASN A 170 18.74 -15.09 -4.24
C ASN A 170 19.31 -16.44 -3.73
N VAL A 171 18.45 -17.39 -3.48
CA VAL A 171 18.77 -18.73 -2.98
C VAL A 171 18.29 -19.77 -3.97
N GLU A 172 19.21 -20.53 -4.54
CA GLU A 172 18.88 -21.64 -5.44
C GLU A 172 17.99 -22.68 -4.75
N GLY A 173 17.01 -23.21 -5.51
CA GLY A 173 15.93 -24.08 -5.03
C GLY A 173 16.39 -25.47 -4.61
N THR A 174 17.16 -25.58 -3.52
CA THR A 174 17.56 -26.84 -2.88
C THR A 174 16.69 -27.13 -1.66
N GLN A 175 16.77 -28.36 -1.14
CA GLN A 175 16.00 -28.80 0.02
C GLN A 175 16.20 -27.90 1.25
N ASP A 176 17.39 -27.29 1.41
CA ASP A 176 17.71 -26.39 2.52
C ASP A 176 17.52 -24.91 2.19
N ALA A 177 16.94 -24.58 1.02
CA ALA A 177 16.80 -23.19 0.57
C ALA A 177 16.06 -22.31 1.59
N ARG A 178 14.98 -22.82 2.18
CA ARG A 178 14.17 -22.09 3.16
C ARG A 178 14.95 -21.79 4.44
N ALA A 179 15.71 -22.78 4.94
CA ALA A 179 16.50 -22.63 6.15
C ALA A 179 17.65 -21.62 5.94
N ARG A 180 18.33 -21.69 4.79
CA ARG A 180 19.38 -20.73 4.43
C ARG A 180 18.81 -19.32 4.25
N ALA A 181 17.69 -19.17 3.57
CA ALA A 181 17.03 -17.88 3.42
C ALA A 181 16.68 -17.29 4.78
N ALA A 182 16.06 -18.05 5.67
CA ALA A 182 15.72 -17.60 7.02
C ALA A 182 16.94 -17.16 7.83
N ALA A 183 18.01 -17.94 7.83
CA ALA A 183 19.24 -17.62 8.57
C ALA A 183 19.93 -16.36 8.03
N THR A 184 20.03 -16.25 6.71
CA THR A 184 20.65 -15.09 6.04
C THR A 184 19.82 -13.82 6.26
N TYR A 185 18.52 -13.92 6.09
CA TYR A 185 17.61 -12.79 6.23
C TYR A 185 17.52 -12.32 7.69
N SER A 186 17.44 -13.24 8.65
CA SER A 186 17.49 -12.90 10.09
C SER A 186 18.78 -12.12 10.46
N LYS A 187 19.94 -12.56 9.95
CA LYS A 187 21.21 -11.86 10.17
C LYS A 187 21.21 -10.47 9.55
N PHE A 188 20.68 -10.35 8.33
CA PHE A 188 20.53 -9.08 7.63
C PHE A 188 19.63 -8.11 8.42
N LEU A 189 18.42 -8.55 8.82
CA LEU A 189 17.47 -7.72 9.55
C LEU A 189 18.02 -7.20 10.88
N ARG A 190 18.67 -8.08 11.68
CA ARG A 190 19.30 -7.65 12.94
C ARG A 190 20.36 -6.58 12.71
N LYS A 191 21.13 -6.68 11.63
CA LYS A 191 22.13 -5.66 11.28
C LYS A 191 21.47 -4.37 10.79
N ALA A 192 20.43 -4.47 9.95
CA ALA A 192 19.73 -3.32 9.39
C ALA A 192 19.07 -2.47 10.49
N HIS A 193 18.51 -3.14 11.51
CA HIS A 193 17.74 -2.48 12.59
C HIS A 193 18.57 -2.24 13.87
N ALA A 194 19.86 -2.55 13.87
CA ALA A 194 20.72 -2.41 15.06
C ALA A 194 20.86 -0.96 15.58
N GLN A 195 20.57 0.03 14.75
CA GLN A 195 20.67 1.46 15.06
C GLN A 195 19.34 2.19 14.95
N ASP A 196 18.21 1.47 15.00
CA ASP A 196 16.90 2.10 15.00
C ASP A 196 16.69 2.85 16.31
N ALA A 197 16.15 4.07 16.21
CA ALA A 197 15.85 4.90 17.36
C ALA A 197 14.50 5.61 17.19
N VAL A 198 13.72 5.68 18.26
CA VAL A 198 12.46 6.41 18.30
C VAL A 198 12.75 7.90 18.25
N LEU A 199 12.16 8.59 17.29
CA LEU A 199 12.33 10.05 17.10
C LEU A 199 11.19 10.82 17.73
N ASP A 200 9.97 10.29 17.70
CA ASP A 200 8.78 10.94 18.23
C ASP A 200 7.74 9.85 18.58
N GLU A 201 7.41 9.74 19.85
CA GLU A 201 6.39 8.80 20.31
C GLU A 201 4.98 9.36 20.16
N HIS A 202 4.85 10.69 20.11
CA HIS A 202 3.57 11.37 20.07
C HIS A 202 3.63 12.61 19.18
N ARG A 203 3.52 12.47 17.87
CA ARG A 203 3.03 13.59 17.07
C ARG A 203 1.56 13.81 17.43
N ASN A 204 1.34 14.57 18.51
CA ASN A 204 0.12 15.34 18.62
C ASN A 204 0.15 16.32 17.45
N VAL A 205 -0.43 15.96 16.33
CA VAL A 205 -0.83 16.91 15.31
C VAL A 205 -1.92 17.74 15.98
N LYS A 206 -1.51 18.73 16.79
CA LYS A 206 -2.41 19.83 17.10
C LYS A 206 -2.75 20.42 15.76
N PRO A 207 -4.03 20.53 15.39
CA PRO A 207 -4.38 21.36 14.24
C PRO A 207 -3.70 22.71 14.45
N PRO A 208 -3.17 23.34 13.40
CA PRO A 208 -2.51 24.63 13.54
C PRO A 208 -3.43 25.52 14.37
N PRO A 209 -2.89 26.31 15.33
CA PRO A 209 -3.71 27.16 16.15
C PRO A 209 -4.55 28.03 15.22
N ARG A 210 -5.88 27.92 15.30
CA ARG A 210 -6.76 28.81 14.57
C ARG A 210 -6.38 30.20 14.95
N ARG A 211 -6.02 31.02 13.99
CA ARG A 211 -5.84 32.46 14.23
C ARG A 211 -7.18 32.95 14.71
N SER A 212 -7.20 33.58 15.89
CA SER A 212 -8.39 34.17 16.46
C SER A 212 -8.94 35.17 15.46
N GLY A 213 -10.09 34.87 14.84
CA GLY A 213 -10.76 35.71 13.86
C GLY A 213 -10.92 35.15 12.46
N GLU A 214 -10.37 33.98 12.13
CA GLU A 214 -10.68 33.30 10.87
C GLU A 214 -11.89 32.38 11.07
N GLU A 215 -13.03 32.78 10.53
CA GLU A 215 -14.12 31.86 10.26
C GLU A 215 -13.62 30.79 9.27
N PRO A 216 -13.97 29.48 9.45
CA PRO A 216 -13.63 28.46 8.47
C PRO A 216 -14.22 28.89 7.13
N PRO A 217 -13.50 28.73 6.01
CA PRO A 217 -14.06 29.01 4.71
C PRO A 217 -15.32 28.14 4.55
N PRO A 218 -16.48 28.71 4.28
CA PRO A 218 -17.76 28.01 4.28
C PRO A 218 -17.86 26.91 3.22
N THR A 219 -16.86 26.83 2.35
CA THR A 219 -16.87 26.04 1.12
C THR A 219 -16.41 24.59 1.27
N GLN A 220 -15.51 24.28 2.22
CA GLN A 220 -14.94 22.91 2.29
C GLN A 220 -15.82 21.91 3.04
N VAL A 221 -16.49 22.33 4.11
CA VAL A 221 -17.41 21.45 4.86
C VAL A 221 -18.67 21.16 4.04
N ALA A 222 -19.23 22.17 3.36
CA ALA A 222 -20.40 22.02 2.52
C ALA A 222 -20.16 21.15 1.26
N GLU A 223 -18.93 21.09 0.73
CA GLU A 223 -18.59 20.20 -0.38
C GLU A 223 -18.38 18.76 0.08
N VAL A 224 -17.77 18.55 1.24
CA VAL A 224 -17.60 17.21 1.82
C VAL A 224 -18.95 16.62 2.22
N ASP A 225 -19.82 17.40 2.84
CA ASP A 225 -21.16 16.96 3.19
C ASP A 225 -21.99 16.60 1.96
N LYS A 226 -21.91 17.38 0.87
CA LYS A 226 -22.56 17.03 -0.40
C LYS A 226 -22.02 15.75 -1.03
N VAL A 227 -20.72 15.49 -0.95
CA VAL A 227 -20.14 14.24 -1.47
C VAL A 227 -20.58 13.05 -0.62
N VAL A 228 -20.63 13.20 0.70
CA VAL A 228 -21.15 12.18 1.62
C VAL A 228 -22.62 11.90 1.36
N ASP A 229 -23.43 12.95 1.18
CA ASP A 229 -24.87 12.81 0.88
C ASP A 229 -25.10 12.10 -0.46
N VAL A 230 -24.32 12.41 -1.50
CA VAL A 230 -24.40 11.71 -2.80
C VAL A 230 -24.00 10.25 -2.66
N MET A 231 -22.91 9.94 -1.95
CA MET A 231 -22.49 8.56 -1.70
C MET A 231 -23.54 7.77 -0.90
N MET A 232 -24.18 8.39 0.08
CA MET A 232 -25.26 7.74 0.86
C MET A 232 -26.48 7.44 0.01
N LEU A 233 -26.89 8.37 -0.87
CA LEU A 233 -27.98 8.15 -1.83
C LEU A 233 -27.68 7.01 -2.81
N GLU A 234 -26.45 6.94 -3.33
CA GLU A 234 -26.03 5.84 -4.22
C GLU A 234 -26.03 4.48 -3.50
N LEU A 235 -25.62 4.44 -2.24
CA LEU A 235 -25.68 3.22 -1.42
C LEU A 235 -27.13 2.77 -1.16
N GLU A 236 -28.03 3.70 -0.86
CA GLU A 236 -29.46 3.40 -0.70
C GLU A 236 -30.10 2.88 -2.00
N GLU A 237 -29.77 3.49 -3.14
CA GLU A 237 -30.24 2.98 -4.44
C GLU A 237 -29.69 1.58 -4.77
N MET A 238 -28.42 1.31 -4.48
CA MET A 238 -27.85 -0.03 -4.68
C MET A 238 -28.54 -1.07 -3.80
N GLU A 239 -28.82 -0.74 -2.55
CA GLU A 239 -29.55 -1.65 -1.63
C GLU A 239 -30.97 -1.91 -2.12
N HIS A 240 -31.68 -0.89 -2.61
CA HIS A 240 -33.00 -1.05 -3.22
C HIS A 240 -32.99 -1.95 -4.46
N ARG A 241 -32.02 -1.78 -5.34
CA ARG A 241 -31.84 -2.64 -6.53
C ARG A 241 -31.54 -4.09 -6.13
N ARG A 242 -30.70 -4.29 -5.11
CA ARG A 242 -30.38 -5.61 -4.55
C ARG A 242 -31.62 -6.29 -3.98
N GLN A 243 -32.40 -5.58 -3.18
CA GLN A 243 -33.65 -6.08 -2.60
C GLN A 243 -34.69 -6.45 -3.68
N ALA A 244 -34.82 -5.63 -4.73
CA ALA A 244 -35.69 -5.91 -5.86
C ALA A 244 -35.25 -7.15 -6.64
N ALA A 245 -33.94 -7.35 -6.83
CA ALA A 245 -33.41 -8.55 -7.50
C ALA A 245 -33.66 -9.84 -6.68
N ILE A 246 -33.50 -9.78 -5.36
CA ILE A 246 -33.80 -10.90 -4.45
C ILE A 246 -35.29 -11.26 -4.48
N LYS A 247 -36.17 -10.25 -4.50
CA LYS A 247 -37.63 -10.49 -4.61
C LYS A 247 -38.02 -11.17 -5.93
N ARG A 248 -37.38 -10.80 -7.05
CA ARG A 248 -37.64 -11.43 -8.36
C ARG A 248 -37.15 -12.89 -8.41
N GLN A 249 -36.07 -13.23 -7.71
CA GLN A 249 -35.58 -14.61 -7.64
C GLN A 249 -36.41 -15.52 -6.72
N LYS A 250 -37.16 -14.97 -5.75
CA LYS A 250 -38.01 -15.74 -4.84
C LYS A 250 -39.47 -15.86 -5.27
N GLY A 251 -39.87 -15.18 -6.34
CA GLY A 251 -41.22 -15.15 -6.84
C GLY A 251 -41.46 -15.85 -8.19
N GLY A 252 -40.47 -16.59 -8.70
CA GLY A 252 -40.53 -17.51 -9.85
C GLY A 252 -40.21 -18.94 -9.41
#